data_54b10546357ca15ee52cfd7bd3f9f0f8
#
_entry.id   54b10546357ca15ee52cfd7bd3f9f0f8
#
_cell.length_a   1.000
_cell.length_b   1.000
_cell.length_c   1.000
_cell.angle_alpha   90.00
_cell.angle_beta   90.00
_cell.angle_gamma   90.00
#
_symmetry.space_group_name_H-M   'P 1'
#
loop_
_entity.id
_entity.type
_entity.pdbx_description
1 polymer ?
#
loop_
_entity_poly.entity_id
_entity_poly.type
_entity_poly.pdbx_seq_one_letter_code
_entity_poly.pdbx_strand_id
1 'polypeptide(L)'
;MSKVVVISIDSLFTSDIDYIKELPNFKKILKGSSIVKNINCIYPTLTYPCHTSIITGVYPNKHKISHNEKFQPYSKKADWYWYSKDIAVDSIIDIAKANNLKTSTILWPVTGGCSADYNIAEIWTKTKDEDPFEVFNSSSTKELMETIYPKYSHIIQWNTEPHLDEFGVCCAEDIINKYKPDLMLIHLAYLDHTRHKFGLFNKEVEIAFKKYDEWMGRLIN
;
A
#
# COMPACT_ATOMS: atom_id res chain seq x y z
N MET A 1 9.40 13.44 -18.90
CA MET A 1 9.19 11.99 -18.75
C MET A 1 7.80 11.78 -18.11
N SER A 2 7.04 10.80 -18.55
CA SER A 2 5.73 10.51 -17.93
C SER A 2 5.95 9.94 -16.53
N LYS A 3 5.09 10.30 -15.58
CA LYS A 3 5.12 9.79 -14.21
C LYS A 3 4.08 8.68 -14.06
N VAL A 4 4.38 7.68 -13.24
CA VAL A 4 3.48 6.55 -12.98
C VAL A 4 3.16 6.48 -11.49
N VAL A 5 1.88 6.52 -11.17
CA VAL A 5 1.38 6.25 -9.82
C VAL A 5 0.53 4.99 -9.87
N VAL A 6 0.90 3.99 -9.11
CA VAL A 6 0.16 2.74 -8.94
C VAL A 6 -0.53 2.79 -7.60
N ILE A 7 -1.85 2.68 -7.59
CA ILE A 7 -2.65 2.64 -6.36
C ILE A 7 -3.31 1.28 -6.28
N SER A 8 -2.99 0.53 -5.25
CA SER A 8 -3.66 -0.73 -4.91
C SER A 8 -4.69 -0.48 -3.83
N ILE A 9 -5.94 -0.81 -4.11
CA ILE A 9 -7.03 -0.85 -3.12
C ILE A 9 -7.26 -2.32 -2.80
N ASP A 10 -6.82 -2.76 -1.62
CA ASP A 10 -6.91 -4.16 -1.22
C ASP A 10 -8.38 -4.59 -1.11
N SER A 11 -8.68 -5.81 -1.56
CA SER A 11 -10.04 -6.39 -1.58
C SER A 11 -11.06 -5.63 -2.44
N LEU A 12 -10.64 -4.83 -3.43
CA LEU A 12 -11.55 -4.25 -4.42
C LEU A 12 -11.90 -5.29 -5.48
N PHE A 13 -13.18 -5.61 -5.62
CA PHE A 13 -13.68 -6.64 -6.53
C PHE A 13 -14.22 -6.05 -7.83
N THR A 14 -14.27 -6.87 -8.88
CA THR A 14 -14.91 -6.49 -10.16
C THR A 14 -16.38 -6.08 -9.97
N SER A 15 -17.11 -6.74 -9.06
CA SER A 15 -18.49 -6.40 -8.72
C SER A 15 -18.68 -5.01 -8.11
N ASP A 16 -17.64 -4.43 -7.55
CA ASP A 16 -17.69 -3.10 -6.91
C ASP A 16 -17.66 -1.97 -7.94
N ILE A 17 -17.15 -2.26 -9.14
CA ILE A 17 -16.98 -1.28 -10.22
C ILE A 17 -18.32 -0.62 -10.55
N ASP A 18 -19.43 -1.35 -10.53
CA ASP A 18 -20.74 -0.80 -10.82
C ASP A 18 -21.20 0.25 -9.81
N TYR A 19 -20.77 0.15 -8.57
CA TYR A 19 -21.01 1.16 -7.54
C TYR A 19 -20.02 2.33 -7.66
N ILE A 20 -18.72 2.05 -7.65
CA ILE A 20 -17.68 3.10 -7.57
C ILE A 20 -17.63 3.99 -8.81
N LYS A 21 -18.01 3.49 -10.01
CA LYS A 21 -18.04 4.29 -11.25
C LYS A 21 -19.01 5.47 -11.20
N GLU A 22 -19.99 5.44 -10.28
CA GLU A 22 -20.95 6.54 -10.08
C GLU A 22 -20.43 7.59 -9.08
N LEU A 23 -19.37 7.27 -8.32
CA LEU A 23 -18.77 8.22 -7.40
C LEU A 23 -17.96 9.29 -8.17
N PRO A 24 -17.97 10.56 -7.70
CA PRO A 24 -17.50 11.70 -8.49
C PRO A 24 -16.06 11.60 -9.00
N ASN A 25 -15.13 11.19 -8.15
CA ASN A 25 -13.70 11.14 -8.49
C ASN A 25 -13.34 9.86 -9.24
N PHE A 26 -13.89 8.71 -8.86
CA PHE A 26 -13.77 7.48 -9.65
C PHE A 26 -14.33 7.67 -11.06
N LYS A 27 -15.45 8.36 -11.20
CA LYS A 27 -16.04 8.68 -12.51
C LYS A 27 -15.09 9.49 -13.38
N LYS A 28 -14.36 10.47 -12.80
CA LYS A 28 -13.33 11.22 -13.52
C LYS A 28 -12.17 10.33 -13.97
N ILE A 29 -11.67 9.47 -13.07
CA ILE A 29 -10.57 8.54 -13.35
C ILE A 29 -10.96 7.57 -14.46
N LEU A 30 -12.15 6.97 -14.35
CA LEU A 30 -12.62 5.96 -15.28
C LEU A 30 -12.97 6.53 -16.66
N LYS A 31 -13.27 7.83 -16.74
CA LYS A 31 -13.53 8.50 -18.02
C LYS A 31 -12.25 8.59 -18.84
N GLY A 32 -12.16 7.79 -19.89
CA GLY A 32 -10.98 7.75 -20.77
C GLY A 32 -9.89 6.79 -20.33
N SER A 33 -10.15 5.98 -19.29
CA SER A 33 -9.27 4.90 -18.87
C SER A 33 -9.49 3.62 -19.65
N SER A 34 -8.49 2.74 -19.63
CA SER A 34 -8.64 1.33 -20.04
C SER A 34 -8.97 0.48 -18.81
N ILE A 35 -9.92 -0.45 -18.94
CA ILE A 35 -10.37 -1.30 -17.83
C ILE A 35 -10.16 -2.77 -18.21
N VAL A 36 -9.47 -3.51 -17.34
CA VAL A 36 -9.40 -4.98 -17.38
C VAL A 36 -10.29 -5.51 -16.27
N LYS A 37 -11.38 -6.18 -16.66
CA LYS A 37 -12.42 -6.60 -15.70
C LYS A 37 -12.13 -7.94 -15.03
N ASN A 38 -11.48 -8.85 -15.73
CA ASN A 38 -11.25 -10.21 -15.24
C ASN A 38 -9.74 -10.44 -15.13
N ILE A 39 -9.22 -10.38 -13.91
CA ILE A 39 -7.83 -10.68 -13.60
C ILE A 39 -7.82 -11.88 -12.67
N ASN A 40 -7.03 -12.91 -13.03
CA ASN A 40 -6.78 -14.02 -12.14
C ASN A 40 -5.69 -13.64 -11.14
N CYS A 41 -6.00 -13.76 -9.86
CA CYS A 41 -5.00 -13.60 -8.82
C CYS A 41 -4.03 -14.80 -8.81
N ILE A 42 -2.86 -14.59 -8.23
CA ILE A 42 -1.92 -15.69 -7.95
C ILE A 42 -2.45 -16.58 -6.82
N TYR A 43 -1.85 -17.76 -6.64
CA TYR A 43 -2.06 -18.59 -5.46
C TYR A 43 -0.76 -18.67 -4.64
N PRO A 44 -0.83 -18.45 -3.30
CA PRO A 44 -1.99 -18.09 -2.50
C PRO A 44 -2.43 -16.62 -2.71
N THR A 45 -3.76 -16.40 -2.64
CA THR A 45 -4.38 -15.06 -2.75
C THR A 45 -4.33 -14.33 -1.42
N LEU A 46 -3.12 -14.00 -0.98
CA LEU A 46 -2.86 -13.23 0.24
C LEU A 46 -2.20 -11.90 -0.13
N THR A 47 -2.38 -10.90 0.70
CA THR A 47 -1.91 -9.53 0.47
C THR A 47 -0.42 -9.49 0.08
N TYR A 48 0.46 -10.03 0.89
CA TYR A 48 1.91 -9.93 0.69
C TYR A 48 2.43 -10.70 -0.53
N PRO A 49 2.05 -11.98 -0.76
CA PRO A 49 2.38 -12.68 -1.99
C PRO A 49 1.89 -11.97 -3.25
N CYS A 50 0.65 -11.45 -3.24
CA CYS A 50 0.07 -10.76 -4.39
C CYS A 50 0.81 -9.46 -4.70
N HIS A 51 1.01 -8.59 -3.70
CA HIS A 51 1.69 -7.31 -3.88
C HIS A 51 3.16 -7.47 -4.26
N THR A 52 3.83 -8.51 -3.73
CA THR A 52 5.19 -8.85 -4.16
C THR A 52 5.21 -9.34 -5.61
N SER A 53 4.24 -10.16 -6.03
CA SER A 53 4.15 -10.59 -7.43
C SER A 53 3.89 -9.43 -8.39
N ILE A 54 3.09 -8.42 -7.98
CA ILE A 54 2.83 -7.22 -8.78
C ILE A 54 4.13 -6.46 -9.04
N ILE A 55 4.96 -6.24 -8.02
CA ILE A 55 6.19 -5.44 -8.17
C ILE A 55 7.39 -6.21 -8.72
N THR A 56 7.36 -7.54 -8.72
CA THR A 56 8.46 -8.38 -9.22
C THR A 56 8.16 -9.03 -10.57
N GLY A 57 6.88 -9.11 -10.96
CA GLY A 57 6.47 -9.78 -12.20
C GLY A 57 6.64 -11.31 -12.17
N VAL A 58 6.88 -11.93 -10.99
CA VAL A 58 7.08 -13.37 -10.84
C VAL A 58 6.21 -13.95 -9.74
N TYR A 59 6.08 -15.29 -9.71
CA TYR A 59 5.29 -16.00 -8.71
C TYR A 59 6.05 -16.24 -7.40
N PRO A 60 5.35 -16.60 -6.29
CA PRO A 60 5.93 -16.85 -4.97
C PRO A 60 7.09 -17.83 -4.93
N ASN A 61 7.10 -18.84 -5.80
CA ASN A 61 8.21 -19.78 -5.91
C ASN A 61 9.54 -19.13 -6.31
N LYS A 62 9.49 -17.95 -6.94
CA LYS A 62 10.67 -17.16 -7.35
C LYS A 62 10.97 -16.06 -6.33
N HIS A 63 10.01 -15.20 -6.01
CA HIS A 63 10.26 -14.09 -5.08
C HIS A 63 10.27 -14.50 -3.60
N LYS A 64 9.84 -15.73 -3.24
CA LYS A 64 9.91 -16.35 -1.90
C LYS A 64 8.95 -15.82 -0.85
N ILE A 65 8.10 -14.88 -1.17
CA ILE A 65 7.03 -14.42 -0.26
C ILE A 65 5.80 -15.27 -0.55
N SER A 66 5.52 -16.26 0.29
CA SER A 66 4.44 -17.23 0.12
C SER A 66 3.28 -17.06 1.09
N HIS A 67 3.40 -16.16 2.06
CA HIS A 67 2.41 -15.88 3.09
C HIS A 67 2.58 -14.43 3.58
N ASN A 68 1.61 -13.90 4.34
CA ASN A 68 1.78 -12.61 5.01
C ASN A 68 2.78 -12.73 6.17
N GLU A 69 2.72 -13.84 6.91
CA GLU A 69 3.56 -14.12 8.08
C GLU A 69 4.67 -15.12 7.75
N LYS A 70 5.80 -14.97 8.45
CA LYS A 70 6.93 -15.91 8.39
C LYS A 70 6.57 -17.22 9.08
N PHE A 71 7.06 -18.32 8.56
CA PHE A 71 6.90 -19.62 9.22
C PHE A 71 7.77 -19.69 10.49
N GLN A 72 7.14 -19.49 11.63
CA GLN A 72 7.76 -19.49 12.96
C GLN A 72 6.94 -20.34 13.93
N PRO A 73 7.01 -21.70 13.85
CA PRO A 73 6.08 -22.60 14.52
C PRO A 73 6.12 -22.53 16.05
N TYR A 74 7.18 -22.00 16.63
CA TYR A 74 7.34 -21.84 18.08
C TYR A 74 7.04 -20.43 18.58
N SER A 75 6.71 -19.50 17.69
CA SER A 75 6.31 -18.14 18.08
C SER A 75 4.80 -18.05 18.29
N LYS A 76 4.35 -17.40 19.38
CA LYS A 76 2.93 -17.10 19.60
C LYS A 76 2.39 -16.06 18.60
N LYS A 77 3.26 -15.21 18.08
CA LYS A 77 2.96 -14.23 17.04
C LYS A 77 4.12 -14.27 16.04
N ALA A 78 3.87 -14.78 14.85
CA ALA A 78 4.84 -14.80 13.79
C ALA A 78 5.15 -13.37 13.32
N ASP A 79 6.37 -13.16 12.84
CA ASP A 79 6.74 -11.93 12.16
C ASP A 79 6.09 -11.90 10.77
N TRP A 80 5.64 -10.73 10.36
CA TRP A 80 5.19 -10.52 8.99
C TRP A 80 6.41 -10.31 8.06
N TYR A 81 6.21 -10.53 6.77
CA TYR A 81 7.21 -10.24 5.74
C TYR A 81 7.29 -8.74 5.45
N TRP A 82 7.58 -7.92 6.44
CA TRP A 82 7.61 -6.46 6.28
C TRP A 82 8.74 -5.94 5.38
N TYR A 83 9.85 -6.69 5.29
CA TYR A 83 11.11 -6.16 4.76
C TYR A 83 11.41 -6.63 3.35
N SER A 84 11.84 -5.70 2.48
CA SER A 84 12.23 -5.96 1.09
C SER A 84 13.37 -6.97 0.97
N LYS A 85 14.26 -7.07 1.98
CA LYS A 85 15.35 -8.06 2.02
C LYS A 85 14.89 -9.52 1.97
N ASP A 86 13.62 -9.78 2.25
CA ASP A 86 13.03 -11.13 2.19
C ASP A 86 12.62 -11.50 0.75
N ILE A 87 12.59 -10.53 -0.18
CA ILE A 87 12.31 -10.75 -1.61
C ILE A 87 13.58 -11.25 -2.29
N ALA A 88 13.50 -12.38 -2.97
CA ALA A 88 14.68 -13.05 -3.55
C ALA A 88 15.03 -12.60 -4.99
N VAL A 89 14.33 -11.62 -5.54
CA VAL A 89 14.52 -11.10 -6.91
C VAL A 89 14.34 -9.58 -6.91
N ASP A 90 14.87 -8.90 -7.93
CA ASP A 90 14.69 -7.47 -8.08
C ASP A 90 13.23 -7.10 -8.32
N SER A 91 12.80 -6.00 -7.75
CA SER A 91 11.48 -5.40 -7.95
C SER A 91 11.53 -4.29 -9.01
N ILE A 92 10.37 -3.84 -9.46
CA ILE A 92 10.28 -2.65 -10.34
C ILE A 92 10.90 -1.41 -9.69
N ILE A 93 10.92 -1.34 -8.36
CA ILE A 93 11.57 -0.24 -7.61
C ILE A 93 13.07 -0.28 -7.85
N ASP A 94 13.70 -1.46 -7.72
CA ASP A 94 15.13 -1.65 -7.91
C ASP A 94 15.53 -1.34 -9.36
N ILE A 95 14.75 -1.83 -10.32
CA ILE A 95 14.97 -1.57 -11.76
C ILE A 95 14.79 -0.09 -12.08
N ALA A 96 13.76 0.56 -11.55
CA ALA A 96 13.54 2.00 -11.78
C ALA A 96 14.73 2.81 -11.23
N LYS A 97 15.17 2.50 -10.00
CA LYS A 97 16.31 3.16 -9.38
C LYS A 97 17.62 2.93 -10.16
N ALA A 98 17.87 1.71 -10.62
CA ALA A 98 19.03 1.40 -11.47
C ALA A 98 19.04 2.19 -12.79
N ASN A 99 17.87 2.68 -13.23
CA ASN A 99 17.70 3.55 -14.39
C ASN A 99 17.60 5.04 -14.03
N ASN A 100 18.03 5.44 -12.84
CA ASN A 100 18.02 6.82 -12.33
C ASN A 100 16.62 7.45 -12.27
N LEU A 101 15.58 6.66 -12.14
CA LEU A 101 14.23 7.14 -11.89
C LEU A 101 14.02 7.36 -10.40
N LYS A 102 13.36 8.46 -10.05
CA LYS A 102 12.99 8.77 -8.68
C LYS A 102 11.78 7.93 -8.25
N THR A 103 11.91 7.20 -7.16
CA THR A 103 10.93 6.19 -6.74
C THR A 103 10.33 6.50 -5.37
N SER A 104 9.07 6.14 -5.17
CA SER A 104 8.38 6.24 -3.87
C SER A 104 7.49 5.03 -3.61
N THR A 105 7.38 4.64 -2.35
CA THR A 105 6.43 3.62 -1.88
C THR A 105 5.74 4.09 -0.60
N ILE A 106 4.43 3.96 -0.55
CA ILE A 106 3.60 4.33 0.59
C ILE A 106 2.77 3.13 1.01
N LEU A 107 3.08 2.60 2.19
CA LEU A 107 2.40 1.45 2.80
C LEU A 107 2.30 0.23 1.86
N TRP A 108 3.21 0.10 0.89
CA TRP A 108 3.21 -1.05 0.00
C TRP A 108 3.80 -2.28 0.72
N PRO A 109 3.11 -3.44 0.67
CA PRO A 109 3.58 -4.65 1.34
C PRO A 109 5.01 -5.05 0.96
N VAL A 110 5.77 -5.52 1.95
CA VAL A 110 7.15 -6.03 1.78
C VAL A 110 8.13 -4.97 1.28
N THR A 111 7.91 -3.68 1.58
CA THR A 111 8.83 -2.61 1.17
C THR A 111 9.62 -1.96 2.33
N GLY A 112 9.54 -2.50 3.54
CA GLY A 112 10.36 -2.03 4.65
C GLY A 112 11.85 -2.08 4.29
N GLY A 113 12.55 -0.93 4.36
CA GLY A 113 13.97 -0.80 4.03
C GLY A 113 14.31 -1.05 2.56
N CYS A 114 13.35 -0.91 1.62
CA CYS A 114 13.59 -1.05 0.19
C CYS A 114 14.48 0.06 -0.37
N SER A 115 14.91 -0.10 -1.61
CA SER A 115 15.79 0.85 -2.32
C SER A 115 15.12 2.14 -2.80
N ALA A 116 13.80 2.32 -2.58
CA ALA A 116 13.08 3.52 -2.98
C ALA A 116 13.68 4.79 -2.37
N ASP A 117 13.66 5.90 -3.12
CA ASP A 117 14.13 7.20 -2.63
C ASP A 117 13.26 7.72 -1.49
N TYR A 118 11.95 7.46 -1.58
CA TYR A 118 10.96 7.92 -0.61
C TYR A 118 10.04 6.75 -0.23
N ASN A 119 10.28 6.15 0.93
CA ASN A 119 9.53 5.01 1.44
C ASN A 119 8.90 5.32 2.80
N ILE A 120 7.58 5.18 2.90
CA ILE A 120 6.85 4.99 4.16
C ILE A 120 6.45 3.52 4.20
N ALA A 121 7.12 2.74 5.05
CA ALA A 121 6.94 1.29 5.10
C ALA A 121 5.56 0.89 5.64
N GLU A 122 5.01 -0.22 5.14
CA GLU A 122 3.87 -0.89 5.75
C GLU A 122 4.36 -1.73 6.92
N ILE A 123 4.36 -1.11 8.10
CA ILE A 123 4.82 -1.73 9.34
C ILE A 123 4.03 -1.16 10.52
N TRP A 124 3.79 -1.96 11.52
CA TRP A 124 3.10 -1.53 12.75
C TRP A 124 3.73 -2.15 13.99
N THR A 125 3.42 -1.61 15.16
CA THR A 125 3.93 -2.13 16.43
C THR A 125 3.30 -3.49 16.73
N LYS A 126 4.05 -4.39 17.33
CA LYS A 126 3.57 -5.71 17.78
C LYS A 126 2.85 -5.63 19.12
N THR A 127 3.23 -4.65 19.92
CA THR A 127 2.70 -4.41 21.28
C THR A 127 2.32 -2.94 21.45
N LYS A 128 1.54 -2.66 22.49
CA LYS A 128 1.14 -1.28 22.84
C LYS A 128 2.30 -0.45 23.43
N ASP A 129 3.37 -1.11 23.85
CA ASP A 129 4.50 -0.47 24.53
C ASP A 129 5.60 -0.03 23.55
N GLU A 130 5.51 -0.46 22.29
CA GLU A 130 6.42 -0.02 21.23
C GLU A 130 6.08 1.39 20.78
N ASP A 131 7.09 2.22 20.55
CA ASP A 131 6.89 3.55 19.97
C ASP A 131 6.64 3.42 18.46
N PRO A 132 5.47 3.86 17.96
CA PRO A 132 5.16 3.84 16.55
C PRO A 132 6.20 4.58 15.68
N PHE A 133 6.77 5.68 16.19
CA PHE A 133 7.82 6.40 15.48
C PHE A 133 9.04 5.52 15.23
N GLU A 134 9.54 4.84 16.25
CA GLU A 134 10.72 3.98 16.13
C GLU A 134 10.47 2.81 15.17
N VAL A 135 9.26 2.25 15.19
CA VAL A 135 8.87 1.17 14.27
C VAL A 135 8.90 1.65 12.82
N PHE A 136 8.26 2.78 12.50
CA PHE A 136 8.30 3.35 11.15
C PHE A 136 9.71 3.80 10.75
N ASN A 137 10.44 4.48 11.65
CA ASN A 137 11.78 5.00 11.42
C ASN A 137 12.79 3.90 11.07
N SER A 138 12.64 2.71 11.66
CA SER A 138 13.52 1.56 11.38
C SER A 138 13.46 1.06 9.93
N SER A 139 12.41 1.41 9.19
CA SER A 139 12.07 0.78 7.91
C SER A 139 11.68 1.75 6.80
N SER A 140 11.50 3.04 7.15
CA SER A 140 11.12 4.11 6.22
C SER A 140 12.31 5.01 5.88
N THR A 141 12.17 5.86 4.87
CA THR A 141 13.22 6.83 4.51
C THR A 141 13.36 7.87 5.61
N LYS A 142 14.58 8.05 6.11
CA LYS A 142 14.91 8.96 7.22
C LYS A 142 14.39 10.40 6.97
N GLU A 143 14.62 10.95 5.77
CA GLU A 143 14.13 12.28 5.40
C GLU A 143 12.62 12.41 5.58
N LEU A 144 11.84 11.39 5.22
CA LEU A 144 10.38 11.40 5.38
C LEU A 144 9.98 11.33 6.85
N MET A 145 10.70 10.55 7.65
CA MET A 145 10.47 10.47 9.08
C MET A 145 10.74 11.78 9.81
N GLU A 146 11.68 12.58 9.31
CA GLU A 146 12.01 13.89 9.86
C GLU A 146 11.10 15.02 9.35
N THR A 147 10.57 14.92 8.11
CA THR A 147 9.88 16.06 7.46
C THR A 147 8.40 15.86 7.18
N ILE A 148 7.93 14.64 6.98
CA ILE A 148 6.54 14.33 6.61
C ILE A 148 5.82 13.61 7.76
N TYR A 149 6.40 12.56 8.33
CA TYR A 149 5.80 11.81 9.41
C TYR A 149 5.30 12.71 10.56
N PRO A 150 6.05 13.68 11.09
CA PRO A 150 5.59 14.50 12.21
C PRO A 150 4.35 15.34 11.89
N LYS A 151 4.11 15.68 10.62
CA LYS A 151 2.93 16.44 10.21
C LYS A 151 1.65 15.63 10.37
N TYR A 152 1.71 14.32 10.14
CA TYR A 152 0.54 13.46 9.98
C TYR A 152 0.47 12.32 10.99
N SER A 153 1.51 12.10 11.82
CA SER A 153 1.55 11.01 12.81
C SER A 153 0.38 11.04 13.81
N HIS A 154 -0.16 12.22 14.08
CA HIS A 154 -1.33 12.39 14.95
C HIS A 154 -2.61 11.75 14.37
N ILE A 155 -2.65 11.43 13.06
CA ILE A 155 -3.77 10.74 12.41
C ILE A 155 -3.74 9.25 12.76
N ILE A 156 -2.55 8.67 12.95
CA ILE A 156 -2.39 7.24 13.19
C ILE A 156 -3.06 6.88 14.51
N GLN A 157 -4.10 6.05 14.43
CA GLN A 157 -4.68 5.41 15.59
C GLN A 157 -4.37 3.92 15.50
N TRP A 158 -3.90 3.39 16.61
CA TRP A 158 -3.37 2.04 16.68
C TRP A 158 -4.41 0.99 16.25
N ASN A 159 -4.06 0.14 15.27
CA ASN A 159 -4.89 -0.94 14.72
C ASN A 159 -6.32 -0.51 14.34
N THR A 160 -6.50 0.72 13.89
CA THR A 160 -7.81 1.20 13.46
C THR A 160 -7.72 1.82 12.06
N GLU A 161 -8.53 1.29 11.16
CA GLU A 161 -8.80 1.90 9.88
C GLU A 161 -10.04 2.83 10.00
N PRO A 162 -10.11 3.89 9.23
CA PRO A 162 -9.29 4.27 8.06
C PRO A 162 -8.03 5.11 8.35
N HIS A 163 -7.56 5.14 9.61
CA HIS A 163 -6.55 6.11 10.05
C HIS A 163 -5.16 5.90 9.42
N LEU A 164 -4.75 4.64 9.22
CA LEU A 164 -3.48 4.35 8.57
C LEU A 164 -3.50 4.71 7.08
N ASP A 165 -4.57 4.39 6.38
CA ASP A 165 -4.75 4.78 4.98
C ASP A 165 -4.82 6.30 4.82
N GLU A 166 -5.54 7.02 5.70
CA GLU A 166 -5.58 8.50 5.71
C GLU A 166 -4.20 9.09 5.90
N PHE A 167 -3.41 8.56 6.84
CA PHE A 167 -2.01 8.94 7.03
C PHE A 167 -1.20 8.70 5.74
N GLY A 168 -1.35 7.53 5.13
CA GLY A 168 -0.67 7.18 3.87
C GLY A 168 -1.00 8.13 2.74
N VAL A 169 -2.28 8.48 2.58
CA VAL A 169 -2.74 9.44 1.56
C VAL A 169 -2.15 10.83 1.81
N CYS A 170 -2.16 11.34 3.05
CA CYS A 170 -1.54 12.62 3.38
C CYS A 170 -0.04 12.64 3.07
N CYS A 171 0.67 11.56 3.40
CA CYS A 171 2.08 11.42 3.04
C CYS A 171 2.28 11.39 1.52
N ALA A 172 1.43 10.66 0.79
CA ALA A 172 1.50 10.57 -0.66
C ALA A 172 1.32 11.92 -1.34
N GLU A 173 0.34 12.74 -0.91
CA GLU A 173 0.12 14.10 -1.41
C GLU A 173 1.36 14.97 -1.24
N ASP A 174 1.95 15.01 -0.05
CA ASP A 174 3.16 15.80 0.21
C ASP A 174 4.34 15.31 -0.65
N ILE A 175 4.50 14.00 -0.80
CA ILE A 175 5.58 13.41 -1.60
C ILE A 175 5.40 13.71 -3.09
N ILE A 176 4.19 13.59 -3.61
CA ILE A 176 3.87 13.93 -5.01
C ILE A 176 4.21 15.40 -5.26
N ASN A 177 3.79 16.29 -4.39
CA ASN A 177 3.97 17.74 -4.55
C ASN A 177 5.42 18.17 -4.39
N LYS A 178 6.11 17.67 -3.37
CA LYS A 178 7.46 18.11 -3.01
C LYS A 178 8.54 17.41 -3.83
N TYR A 179 8.46 16.08 -3.95
CA TYR A 179 9.55 15.28 -4.51
C TYR A 179 9.31 14.83 -5.95
N LYS A 180 8.06 14.77 -6.38
CA LYS A 180 7.64 14.47 -7.75
C LYS A 180 8.26 13.17 -8.28
N PRO A 181 8.05 12.01 -7.63
CA PRO A 181 8.62 10.74 -8.05
C PRO A 181 8.21 10.37 -9.49
N ASP A 182 9.05 9.62 -10.19
CA ASP A 182 8.76 9.10 -11.54
C ASP A 182 7.93 7.82 -11.46
N LEU A 183 8.15 7.01 -10.42
CA LEU A 183 7.35 5.84 -10.06
C LEU A 183 6.93 5.92 -8.60
N MET A 184 5.63 5.81 -8.33
CA MET A 184 5.09 5.77 -6.99
C MET A 184 4.12 4.60 -6.83
N LEU A 185 4.26 3.85 -5.74
CA LEU A 185 3.38 2.76 -5.36
C LEU A 185 2.66 3.13 -4.06
N ILE A 186 1.34 3.00 -4.04
CA ILE A 186 0.49 3.30 -2.87
C ILE A 186 -0.39 2.08 -2.61
N HIS A 187 -0.41 1.58 -1.39
CA HIS A 187 -1.31 0.52 -0.96
C HIS A 187 -2.28 1.07 0.10
N LEU A 188 -3.54 0.73 -0.04
CA LEU A 188 -4.64 1.15 0.84
C LEU A 188 -5.45 -0.09 1.26
N ALA A 189 -5.56 -0.34 2.56
CA ALA A 189 -6.08 -1.58 3.15
C ALA A 189 -7.43 -1.43 3.87
N TYR A 190 -8.00 -0.24 3.97
CA TYR A 190 -9.24 0.01 4.71
C TYR A 190 -10.42 -0.84 4.24
N LEU A 191 -10.53 -1.09 2.93
CA LEU A 191 -11.62 -1.91 2.39
C LEU A 191 -11.48 -3.38 2.79
N ASP A 192 -10.26 -3.92 2.74
CA ASP A 192 -9.95 -5.27 3.23
C ASP A 192 -10.31 -5.41 4.72
N HIS A 193 -9.83 -4.50 5.56
CA HIS A 193 -10.16 -4.47 6.98
C HIS A 193 -11.68 -4.39 7.22
N THR A 194 -12.38 -3.55 6.45
CA THR A 194 -13.84 -3.40 6.54
C THR A 194 -14.54 -4.70 6.19
N ARG A 195 -14.11 -5.39 5.13
CA ARG A 195 -14.68 -6.67 4.72
C ARG A 195 -14.40 -7.80 5.68
N HIS A 196 -13.22 -7.85 6.26
CA HIS A 196 -12.90 -8.79 7.33
C HIS A 196 -13.79 -8.61 8.56
N LYS A 197 -14.10 -7.37 8.93
CA LYS A 197 -14.87 -7.05 10.13
C LYS A 197 -16.38 -7.17 9.94
N PHE A 198 -16.91 -6.76 8.80
CA PHE A 198 -18.35 -6.59 8.56
C PHE A 198 -18.93 -7.50 7.47
N GLY A 199 -18.08 -8.28 6.79
CA GLY A 199 -18.47 -9.12 5.65
C GLY A 199 -18.30 -8.44 4.30
N LEU A 200 -18.39 -9.25 3.23
CA LEU A 200 -18.07 -8.83 1.87
C LEU A 200 -18.96 -7.72 1.32
N PHE A 201 -20.25 -7.77 1.65
CA PHE A 201 -21.29 -6.86 1.16
C PHE A 201 -22.04 -6.28 2.35
N ASN A 202 -21.73 -5.04 2.71
CA ASN A 202 -22.30 -4.39 3.88
C ASN A 202 -22.32 -2.86 3.67
N LYS A 203 -23.11 -2.15 4.49
CA LYS A 203 -23.20 -0.68 4.48
C LYS A 203 -21.84 -0.02 4.77
N GLU A 204 -21.04 -0.61 5.64
CA GLU A 204 -19.70 -0.14 5.97
C GLU A 204 -18.76 -0.18 4.76
N VAL A 205 -18.93 -1.14 3.84
CA VAL A 205 -18.20 -1.22 2.56
C VAL A 205 -18.54 -0.02 1.65
N GLU A 206 -19.81 0.41 1.61
CA GLU A 206 -20.19 1.61 0.86
C GLU A 206 -19.62 2.89 1.48
N ILE A 207 -19.49 2.95 2.80
CA ILE A 207 -18.81 4.06 3.49
C ILE A 207 -17.32 4.09 3.11
N ALA A 208 -16.67 2.92 3.06
CA ALA A 208 -15.29 2.81 2.62
C ALA A 208 -15.13 3.28 1.17
N PHE A 209 -16.01 2.91 0.24
CA PHE A 209 -15.96 3.37 -1.15
C PHE A 209 -16.02 4.90 -1.26
N LYS A 210 -16.88 5.56 -0.48
CA LYS A 210 -16.97 7.02 -0.46
C LYS A 210 -15.68 7.66 0.06
N LYS A 211 -15.04 7.03 1.06
CA LYS A 211 -13.76 7.50 1.58
C LYS A 211 -12.64 7.31 0.55
N TYR A 212 -12.61 6.21 -0.17
CA TYR A 212 -11.69 6.03 -1.30
C TYR A 212 -11.92 7.05 -2.41
N ASP A 213 -13.16 7.37 -2.73
CA ASP A 213 -13.45 8.40 -3.73
C ASP A 213 -12.87 9.76 -3.34
N GLU A 214 -12.99 10.14 -2.06
CA GLU A 214 -12.37 11.35 -1.52
C GLU A 214 -10.84 11.31 -1.67
N TRP A 215 -10.20 10.20 -1.27
CA TRP A 215 -8.75 10.03 -1.38
C TRP A 215 -8.26 10.05 -2.84
N MET A 216 -8.98 9.38 -3.74
CA MET A 216 -8.67 9.45 -5.17
C MET A 216 -8.75 10.88 -5.69
N GLY A 217 -9.77 11.63 -5.28
CA GLY A 217 -9.90 13.05 -5.64
C GLY A 217 -8.71 13.90 -5.20
N ARG A 218 -8.14 13.63 -4.03
CA ARG A 218 -6.95 14.30 -3.50
C ARG A 218 -5.69 13.93 -4.28
N LEU A 219 -5.50 12.65 -4.58
CA LEU A 219 -4.29 12.14 -5.24
C LEU A 219 -4.19 12.50 -6.74
N ILE A 220 -5.31 12.81 -7.42
CA ILE A 220 -5.33 13.10 -8.87
C ILE A 220 -5.45 14.59 -9.21
N ASN A 221 -5.69 15.48 -8.24
CA ASN A 221 -5.75 16.92 -8.45
C ASN A 221 -4.42 17.59 -8.09
#